data_7db2621c49d34bd5b56f6565bb06fe05
#
_entry.id   7db2621c49d34bd5b56f6565bb06fe05
#
_cell.length_a   1.000
_cell.length_b   1.000
_cell.length_c   1.000
_cell.angle_alpha   90.00
_cell.angle_beta   90.00
_cell.angle_gamma   90.00
#
_symmetry.space_group_name_H-M   'P 1'
#
loop_
_entity.id
_entity.type
_entity.pdbx_description
1 polymer ?
#
loop_
_entity_poly.entity_id
_entity_poly.type
_entity_poly.pdbx_seq_one_letter_code
_entity_poly.pdbx_strand_id
1 'polypeptide(L)'
;MTTEDNNEELNYKKSGVDVEAGYELVQRIKPFVEKTKRPEIISGLGSFSALTRIPKHINNPILVTCTDGVGTKIEIAREMDNFETIGIDLVAMCVNDLLVCGAEPLVLSLIHISE
;
A
#
# COMPACT_ATOMS: atom_id res chain seq x y z
N MET A 1 -7.65 -3.60 52.33
CA MET A 1 -6.74 -3.50 51.17
C MET A 1 -7.51 -4.03 49.95
N THR A 2 -8.28 -3.16 49.32
CA THR A 2 -9.10 -3.47 48.17
C THR A 2 -8.21 -3.31 46.94
N THR A 3 -7.89 -4.43 46.28
CA THR A 3 -7.30 -4.44 44.95
C THR A 3 -8.37 -3.97 43.98
N GLU A 4 -8.28 -2.72 43.53
CA GLU A 4 -9.03 -2.26 42.37
C GLU A 4 -8.54 -3.06 41.16
N ASP A 5 -9.37 -3.97 40.69
CA ASP A 5 -9.22 -4.65 39.41
C ASP A 5 -9.35 -3.58 38.33
N ASN A 6 -8.21 -3.05 37.86
CA ASN A 6 -8.13 -2.27 36.62
C ASN A 6 -8.39 -3.22 35.44
N ASN A 7 -9.64 -3.62 35.28
CA ASN A 7 -10.12 -4.33 34.09
C ASN A 7 -10.31 -3.30 32.97
N GLU A 8 -9.22 -2.69 32.51
CA GLU A 8 -9.25 -1.86 31.32
C GLU A 8 -9.55 -2.76 30.12
N GLU A 9 -10.76 -2.62 29.60
CA GLU A 9 -11.24 -3.40 28.47
C GLU A 9 -10.29 -3.22 27.27
N LEU A 10 -9.62 -4.30 26.89
CA LEU A 10 -8.72 -4.33 25.72
C LEU A 10 -9.55 -4.10 24.45
N ASN A 11 -9.18 -3.09 23.68
CA ASN A 11 -9.78 -2.83 22.38
C ASN A 11 -8.70 -2.60 21.32
N TYR A 12 -9.10 -2.63 20.05
CA TYR A 12 -8.18 -2.45 18.92
C TYR A 12 -7.35 -1.18 19.02
N LYS A 13 -7.95 -0.06 19.42
CA LYS A 13 -7.25 1.23 19.52
C LYS A 13 -6.17 1.24 20.61
N LYS A 14 -6.43 0.61 21.76
CA LYS A 14 -5.43 0.43 22.83
C LYS A 14 -4.31 -0.51 22.42
N SER A 15 -4.56 -1.42 21.50
CA SER A 15 -3.57 -2.33 20.92
C SER A 15 -2.78 -1.73 19.75
N GLY A 16 -2.93 -0.42 19.48
CA GLY A 16 -2.21 0.26 18.39
C GLY A 16 -2.92 0.19 17.04
N VAL A 17 -4.16 -0.32 16.97
CA VAL A 17 -4.91 -0.41 15.71
C VAL A 17 -6.08 0.55 15.72
N ASP A 18 -5.96 1.66 15.00
CA ASP A 18 -7.05 2.60 14.79
C ASP A 18 -7.84 2.27 13.51
N VAL A 19 -8.92 1.50 13.68
CA VAL A 19 -9.77 1.04 12.57
C VAL A 19 -10.44 2.22 11.85
N GLU A 20 -10.85 3.25 12.58
CA GLU A 20 -11.52 4.43 12.01
C GLU A 20 -10.55 5.23 11.14
N ALA A 21 -9.32 5.46 11.63
CA ALA A 21 -8.26 6.09 10.85
C ALA A 21 -7.93 5.31 9.57
N GLY A 22 -7.95 3.98 9.63
CA GLY A 22 -7.79 3.11 8.46
C GLY A 22 -8.89 3.31 7.42
N TYR A 23 -10.15 3.36 7.84
CA TYR A 23 -11.28 3.65 6.95
C TYR A 23 -11.19 5.05 6.33
N GLU A 24 -10.82 6.04 7.10
CA GLU A 24 -10.67 7.41 6.62
C GLU A 24 -9.55 7.51 5.58
N LEU A 25 -8.41 6.86 5.82
CA LEU A 25 -7.33 6.76 4.85
C LEU A 25 -7.81 6.15 3.53
N VAL A 26 -8.52 5.02 3.57
CA VAL A 26 -9.07 4.37 2.37
C VAL A 26 -9.99 5.32 1.58
N GLN A 27 -10.84 6.09 2.25
CA GLN A 27 -11.70 7.07 1.58
C GLN A 27 -10.89 8.18 0.91
N ARG A 28 -9.84 8.66 1.55
CA ARG A 28 -8.96 9.71 1.00
C ARG A 28 -8.18 9.25 -0.23
N ILE A 29 -7.65 8.02 -0.23
CA ILE A 29 -6.84 7.52 -1.35
C ILE A 29 -7.66 7.02 -2.53
N LYS A 30 -8.92 6.65 -2.33
CA LYS A 30 -9.81 6.10 -3.37
C LYS A 30 -9.83 6.88 -4.69
N PRO A 31 -10.00 8.22 -4.71
CA PRO A 31 -10.00 8.98 -5.94
C PRO A 31 -8.64 9.00 -6.66
N PHE A 32 -7.54 8.83 -5.95
CA PHE A 32 -6.20 8.72 -6.54
C PHE A 32 -5.99 7.34 -7.17
N VAL A 33 -6.40 6.29 -6.47
CA VAL A 33 -6.34 4.91 -6.97
C VAL A 33 -7.15 4.75 -8.26
N GLU A 34 -8.36 5.31 -8.32
CA GLU A 34 -9.17 5.24 -9.55
C GLU A 34 -8.52 5.95 -10.76
N LYS A 35 -7.73 7.01 -10.54
CA LYS A 35 -6.98 7.69 -11.61
C LYS A 35 -5.84 6.85 -12.19
N THR A 36 -5.27 5.95 -11.41
CA THR A 36 -4.15 5.09 -11.82
C THR A 36 -4.59 3.71 -12.29
N LYS A 37 -5.89 3.42 -12.25
CA LYS A 37 -6.45 2.12 -12.55
C LYS A 37 -6.30 1.77 -14.04
N ARG A 38 -5.66 0.65 -14.31
CA ARG A 38 -5.54 0.08 -15.65
C ARG A 38 -6.75 -0.78 -16.00
N PRO A 39 -7.06 -0.98 -17.32
CA PRO A 39 -8.16 -1.85 -17.75
C PRO A 39 -8.06 -3.30 -17.27
N GLU A 40 -6.85 -3.76 -16.97
CA GLU A 40 -6.58 -5.11 -16.45
C GLU A 40 -7.02 -5.29 -15.01
N ILE A 41 -7.17 -4.22 -14.23
CA ILE A 41 -7.59 -4.28 -12.83
C ILE A 41 -9.09 -4.53 -12.73
N ILE A 42 -9.48 -5.67 -12.19
CA ILE A 42 -10.89 -6.11 -12.08
C ILE A 42 -11.49 -5.68 -10.74
N SER A 43 -10.72 -5.82 -9.66
CA SER A 43 -11.17 -5.47 -8.31
C SER A 43 -10.96 -3.97 -8.01
N GLY A 44 -11.84 -3.43 -7.17
CA GLY A 44 -11.66 -2.09 -6.60
C GLY A 44 -10.88 -2.12 -5.28
N LEU A 45 -10.62 -0.93 -4.74
CA LEU A 45 -10.06 -0.75 -3.42
C LEU A 45 -11.07 -1.23 -2.34
N GLY A 46 -10.56 -1.91 -1.29
CA GLY A 46 -11.36 -2.41 -0.17
C GLY A 46 -11.73 -3.90 -0.24
N SER A 47 -11.27 -4.62 -1.26
CA SER A 47 -11.35 -6.08 -1.32
C SER A 47 -10.20 -6.72 -0.54
N PHE A 48 -10.40 -7.94 -0.05
CA PHE A 48 -9.33 -8.73 0.59
C PHE A 48 -8.25 -9.19 -0.39
N SER A 49 -8.53 -9.13 -1.70
CA SER A 49 -7.60 -9.52 -2.76
C SER A 49 -7.72 -8.59 -3.96
N ALA A 50 -6.64 -8.43 -4.70
CA ALA A 50 -6.61 -7.75 -5.97
C ALA A 50 -6.74 -8.76 -7.12
N LEU A 51 -7.65 -8.48 -8.05
CA LEU A 51 -7.85 -9.29 -9.25
C LEU A 51 -7.34 -8.50 -10.46
N THR A 52 -6.33 -9.05 -11.13
CA THR A 52 -5.70 -8.44 -12.29
C THR A 52 -5.67 -9.44 -13.44
N ARG A 53 -6.08 -9.01 -14.61
CA ARG A 53 -5.94 -9.82 -15.84
C ARG A 53 -4.56 -9.64 -16.42
N ILE A 54 -4.03 -10.69 -17.00
CA ILE A 54 -2.86 -10.57 -17.86
C ILE A 54 -3.31 -9.92 -19.19
N PRO A 55 -2.57 -8.91 -19.70
CA PRO A 55 -2.89 -8.27 -20.96
C PRO A 55 -2.95 -9.27 -22.12
N LYS A 56 -3.99 -9.17 -22.97
CA LYS A 56 -4.24 -10.14 -24.05
C LYS A 56 -3.17 -10.14 -25.14
N HIS A 57 -2.38 -9.09 -25.26
CA HIS A 57 -1.30 -8.99 -26.27
C HIS A 57 -0.04 -9.77 -25.87
N ILE A 58 0.05 -10.21 -24.61
CA ILE A 58 1.19 -11.01 -24.13
C ILE A 58 0.92 -12.48 -24.36
N ASN A 59 1.67 -13.10 -25.26
CA ASN A 59 1.65 -14.54 -25.50
C ASN A 59 2.59 -15.25 -24.53
N ASN A 60 2.13 -16.35 -23.93
CA ASN A 60 2.88 -17.13 -22.94
C ASN A 60 3.42 -16.23 -21.79
N PRO A 61 2.53 -15.60 -21.04
CA PRO A 61 2.93 -14.61 -20.04
C PRO A 61 3.73 -15.21 -18.91
N ILE A 62 4.77 -14.49 -18.50
CA ILE A 62 5.52 -14.76 -17.25
C ILE A 62 5.17 -13.65 -16.28
N LEU A 63 4.75 -14.01 -15.07
CA LEU A 63 4.50 -13.04 -14.01
C LEU A 63 5.82 -12.74 -13.30
N VAL A 64 6.24 -11.47 -13.34
CA VAL A 64 7.37 -10.96 -12.56
C VAL A 64 6.83 -10.19 -11.38
N THR A 65 7.30 -10.51 -10.18
CA THR A 65 6.92 -9.82 -8.96
C THR A 65 8.15 -9.31 -8.23
N CYS A 66 8.08 -8.13 -7.69
CA CYS A 66 9.10 -7.55 -6.83
C CYS A 66 8.45 -6.90 -5.61
N THR A 67 9.24 -6.66 -4.58
CA THR A 67 8.82 -5.95 -3.37
C THR A 67 9.97 -5.06 -2.95
N ASP A 68 9.70 -3.77 -2.86
CA ASP A 68 10.69 -2.78 -2.42
C ASP A 68 10.01 -1.61 -1.69
N GLY A 69 10.80 -0.78 -1.05
CA GLY A 69 10.37 0.40 -0.32
C GLY A 69 11.35 1.56 -0.51
N VAL A 70 11.01 2.71 0.04
CA VAL A 70 11.86 3.92 -0.08
C VAL A 70 13.11 3.89 0.82
N GLY A 71 13.26 2.86 1.66
CA GLY A 71 14.40 2.72 2.56
C GLY A 71 14.53 3.88 3.56
N THR A 72 15.76 4.19 3.94
CA THR A 72 16.06 5.25 4.92
C THR A 72 15.71 6.66 4.47
N LYS A 73 15.38 6.85 3.20
CA LYS A 73 14.90 8.15 2.67
C LYS A 73 13.64 8.64 3.39
N ILE A 74 12.82 7.74 3.90
CA ILE A 74 11.62 8.09 4.69
C ILE A 74 11.99 8.86 5.98
N GLU A 75 13.11 8.55 6.62
CA GLU A 75 13.55 9.26 7.82
C GLU A 75 13.91 10.72 7.51
N ILE A 76 14.56 10.96 6.38
CA ILE A 76 14.86 12.31 5.91
C ILE A 76 13.57 13.08 5.61
N ALA A 77 12.60 12.44 4.97
CA ALA A 77 11.30 13.04 4.70
C ALA A 77 10.56 13.42 5.99
N ARG A 78 10.67 12.59 7.04
CA ARG A 78 10.10 12.89 8.36
C ARG A 78 10.81 14.05 9.06
N GLU A 79 12.13 14.09 9.05
CA GLU A 79 12.92 15.18 9.62
C GLU A 79 12.63 16.52 8.94
N MET A 80 12.40 16.51 7.63
CA MET A 80 12.10 17.69 6.84
C MET A 80 10.60 18.05 6.83
N ASP A 81 9.74 17.22 7.40
CA ASP A 81 8.28 17.30 7.29
C ASP A 81 7.80 17.48 5.84
N ASN A 82 8.44 16.78 4.91
CA ASN A 82 8.17 16.87 3.48
C ASN A 82 8.03 15.48 2.84
N PHE A 83 6.80 15.14 2.47
CA PHE A 83 6.44 13.85 1.87
C PHE A 83 5.97 13.96 0.41
N GLU A 84 6.07 15.12 -0.22
CA GLU A 84 5.49 15.38 -1.54
C GLU A 84 6.00 14.45 -2.64
N THR A 85 7.27 14.04 -2.57
CA THR A 85 7.91 13.22 -3.61
C THR A 85 8.12 11.76 -3.22
N ILE A 86 7.91 11.41 -1.95
CA ILE A 86 8.26 10.08 -1.43
C ILE A 86 7.47 8.95 -2.11
N GLY A 87 6.23 9.22 -2.53
CA GLY A 87 5.42 8.27 -3.27
C GLY A 87 5.93 8.03 -4.71
N ILE A 88 6.55 9.03 -5.32
CA ILE A 88 7.21 8.89 -6.63
C ILE A 88 8.41 7.95 -6.50
N ASP A 89 9.22 8.13 -5.46
CA ASP A 89 10.36 7.26 -5.16
C ASP A 89 9.91 5.82 -4.94
N LEU A 90 8.84 5.59 -4.17
CA LEU A 90 8.30 4.26 -3.90
C LEU A 90 7.92 3.52 -5.20
N VAL A 91 7.17 4.19 -6.07
CA VAL A 91 6.77 3.60 -7.36
C VAL A 91 8.00 3.36 -8.24
N ALA A 92 8.94 4.32 -8.29
CA ALA A 92 10.13 4.22 -9.13
C ALA A 92 11.03 3.05 -8.71
N MET A 93 11.22 2.80 -7.42
CA MET A 93 12.03 1.69 -6.92
C MET A 93 11.44 0.34 -7.36
N CYS A 94 10.15 0.13 -7.15
CA CYS A 94 9.48 -1.09 -7.60
C CYS A 94 9.50 -1.24 -9.13
N VAL A 95 9.25 -0.17 -9.88
CA VAL A 95 9.23 -0.21 -11.35
C VAL A 95 10.61 -0.48 -11.92
N ASN A 96 11.67 0.07 -11.34
CA ASN A 96 13.04 -0.17 -11.80
C ASN A 96 13.42 -1.66 -11.73
N ASP A 97 13.03 -2.35 -10.67
CA ASP A 97 13.27 -3.78 -10.53
C ASP A 97 12.55 -4.60 -11.61
N LEU A 98 11.36 -4.20 -12.01
CA LEU A 98 10.63 -4.84 -13.11
C LEU A 98 11.29 -4.56 -14.46
N LEU A 99 11.75 -3.32 -14.69
CA LEU A 99 12.36 -2.90 -15.96
C LEU A 99 13.66 -3.65 -16.26
N VAL A 100 14.49 -3.94 -15.25
CA VAL A 100 15.72 -4.74 -15.43
C VAL A 100 15.42 -6.12 -15.98
N CYS A 101 14.24 -6.66 -15.69
CA CYS A 101 13.77 -7.95 -16.21
C CYS A 101 13.01 -7.82 -17.54
N GLY A 102 12.84 -6.60 -18.07
CA GLY A 102 12.05 -6.33 -19.27
C GLY A 102 10.54 -6.50 -19.07
N ALA A 103 10.07 -6.42 -17.82
CA ALA A 103 8.66 -6.59 -17.49
C ALA A 103 7.85 -5.30 -17.65
N GLU A 104 6.58 -5.43 -18.01
CA GLU A 104 5.62 -4.32 -18.03
C GLU A 104 4.93 -4.19 -16.67
N PRO A 105 4.96 -3.01 -16.02
CA PRO A 105 4.25 -2.80 -14.76
C PRO A 105 2.73 -2.90 -14.95
N LEU A 106 2.07 -3.78 -14.21
CA LEU A 106 0.62 -4.01 -14.27
C LEU A 106 -0.12 -3.47 -13.06
N VAL A 107 0.39 -3.73 -11.87
CA VAL A 107 -0.26 -3.40 -10.61
C VAL A 107 0.78 -3.16 -9.53
N LEU A 108 0.53 -2.15 -8.71
CA LEU A 108 1.24 -1.93 -7.45
C LEU A 108 0.26 -2.20 -6.30
N SER A 109 0.67 -3.06 -5.38
CA SER A 109 -0.08 -3.31 -4.14
C SER A 109 0.63 -2.64 -2.97
N LEU A 110 -0.10 -1.89 -2.19
CA LEU A 110 0.39 -1.26 -0.97
C LEU A 110 -0.34 -1.86 0.22
N ILE A 111 0.41 -2.14 1.28
CA ILE A 111 -0.14 -2.51 2.58
C ILE A 111 0.05 -1.30 3.49
N HIS A 112 -1.05 -0.76 4.01
CA HIS A 112 -0.99 0.25 5.05
C HIS A 112 -1.06 -0.43 6.41
N ILE A 113 -0.15 -0.07 7.28
CA ILE A 113 -0.15 -0.47 8.70
C ILE A 113 -0.29 0.85 9.46
N SER A 114 -1.40 1.01 10.18
CA SER A 114 -1.58 2.14 11.11
C SER A 114 -1.00 1.70 12.45
N GLU A 115 0.13 2.24 12.81
CA GLU A 115 0.69 2.18 14.18
C GLU A 115 0.29 3.45 14.93
#